data_48b95fe0cabb2e00841e3f78cc72f83a
#
_entry.id   48b95fe0cabb2e00841e3f78cc72f83a
#
_cell.length_a   1.000
_cell.length_b   1.000
_cell.length_c   1.000
_cell.angle_alpha   90.00
_cell.angle_beta   90.00
_cell.angle_gamma   90.00
#
_symmetry.space_group_name_H-M   'P 1'
#
loop_
_entity.id
_entity.type
_entity.pdbx_description
1 polymer ?
#
loop_
_entity_poly.entity_id
_entity_poly.type
_entity_poly.pdbx_seq_one_letter_code
_entity_poly.pdbx_strand_id
1 'polypeptide(L)'
;EGQHRVKACERLNIPVMCVMSEGAKIDDCIVMNNSQDGWSFYDYLHSFSHSSRPNYLEYRKITTFLDEYQLSTTVATWLLSGNVKDFGKSDFENGKFRVKSLAYAQQQGAYFNKIRTFNDKLPNKVKFGLAFVKAQKLKARDGSIFSIPTCLAQLEKYHNRYFKLTGGTKEEFLEALMACYNYRLRPKKKHISNKILD
;
A
#
# COMPACT_ATOMS: atom_id res chain seq x y z
N GLU A 1 -6.82 10.03 -24.86
CA GLU A 1 -8.05 9.37 -24.40
C GLU A 1 -8.61 8.47 -25.50
N GLY A 2 -9.41 7.46 -25.14
CA GLY A 2 -10.05 6.58 -26.12
C GLY A 2 -9.19 5.44 -26.67
N GLN A 3 -8.00 5.17 -26.15
CA GLN A 3 -7.10 4.10 -26.64
C GLN A 3 -7.76 2.73 -26.68
N HIS A 4 -8.61 2.40 -25.72
CA HIS A 4 -9.36 1.13 -25.74
C HIS A 4 -10.38 1.09 -26.86
N ARG A 5 -11.05 2.22 -27.16
CA ARG A 5 -11.97 2.33 -28.30
C ARG A 5 -11.23 2.20 -29.62
N VAL A 6 -10.08 2.86 -29.77
CA VAL A 6 -9.23 2.72 -30.96
C VAL A 6 -8.85 1.26 -31.18
N LYS A 7 -8.30 0.58 -30.16
CA LYS A 7 -7.95 -0.85 -30.26
C LYS A 7 -9.15 -1.76 -30.55
N ALA A 8 -10.30 -1.44 -29.99
CA ALA A 8 -11.53 -2.20 -30.29
C ALA A 8 -11.96 -2.01 -31.75
N CYS A 9 -11.96 -0.77 -32.25
CA CYS A 9 -12.28 -0.47 -33.65
C CYS A 9 -11.28 -1.11 -34.62
N GLU A 10 -9.98 -1.08 -34.30
CA GLU A 10 -8.95 -1.79 -35.06
C GLU A 10 -9.24 -3.30 -35.18
N ARG A 11 -9.57 -3.94 -34.04
CA ARG A 11 -9.92 -5.38 -34.01
C ARG A 11 -11.19 -5.72 -34.81
N LEU A 12 -12.13 -4.78 -34.82
CA LEU A 12 -13.42 -4.95 -35.51
C LEU A 12 -13.37 -4.43 -36.96
N ASN A 13 -12.23 -3.87 -37.39
CA ASN A 13 -12.05 -3.22 -38.68
C ASN A 13 -13.10 -2.13 -38.95
N ILE A 14 -13.40 -1.32 -37.92
CA ILE A 14 -14.38 -0.22 -37.97
C ILE A 14 -13.62 1.11 -37.97
N PRO A 15 -14.03 2.10 -38.80
CA PRO A 15 -13.42 3.44 -38.78
C PRO A 15 -13.54 4.11 -37.41
N VAL A 16 -12.45 4.77 -36.96
CA VAL A 16 -12.42 5.54 -35.71
C VAL A 16 -12.67 7.02 -36.02
N MET A 17 -13.75 7.55 -35.46
CA MET A 17 -13.99 8.99 -35.49
C MET A 17 -13.19 9.62 -34.31
N CYS A 18 -12.29 10.53 -34.61
CA CYS A 18 -11.51 11.24 -33.61
C CYS A 18 -11.48 12.76 -33.90
N VAL A 19 -11.37 13.52 -32.82
CA VAL A 19 -11.14 14.97 -32.89
C VAL A 19 -9.67 15.20 -32.59
N MET A 20 -8.96 15.85 -33.50
CA MET A 20 -7.59 16.28 -33.30
C MET A 20 -7.57 17.64 -32.59
N SER A 21 -6.89 17.71 -31.45
CA SER A 21 -6.69 18.96 -30.74
C SER A 21 -5.21 19.32 -30.76
N GLU A 22 -4.88 20.40 -31.49
CA GLU A 22 -3.51 20.90 -31.53
C GLU A 22 -3.10 21.44 -30.15
N GLY A 23 -1.89 21.10 -29.72
CA GLY A 23 -1.32 21.56 -28.44
C GLY A 23 -1.83 20.85 -27.19
N ALA A 24 -2.78 19.91 -27.31
CA ALA A 24 -3.25 19.13 -26.18
C ALA A 24 -2.11 18.26 -25.58
N LYS A 25 -1.95 18.35 -24.25
CA LYS A 25 -0.96 17.61 -23.49
C LYS A 25 -1.64 16.44 -22.77
N ILE A 26 -0.83 15.47 -22.33
CA ILE A 26 -1.34 14.35 -21.56
C ILE A 26 -1.96 14.79 -20.22
N ASP A 27 -1.54 15.95 -19.69
CA ASP A 27 -2.14 16.53 -18.49
C ASP A 27 -3.58 17.00 -18.73
N ASP A 28 -3.91 17.43 -19.95
CA ASP A 28 -5.28 17.76 -20.33
C ASP A 28 -6.17 16.50 -20.34
N CYS A 29 -5.61 15.36 -20.77
CA CYS A 29 -6.30 14.07 -20.68
C CYS A 29 -6.56 13.65 -19.23
N ILE A 30 -5.63 13.92 -18.30
CA ILE A 30 -5.82 13.67 -16.86
C ILE A 30 -6.98 14.50 -16.33
N VAL A 31 -7.03 15.79 -16.67
CA VAL A 31 -8.11 16.70 -16.26
C VAL A 31 -9.46 16.25 -16.83
N MET A 32 -9.51 15.90 -18.10
CA MET A 32 -10.73 15.45 -18.77
C MET A 32 -11.26 14.14 -18.15
N ASN A 33 -10.40 13.19 -17.86
CA ASN A 33 -10.80 11.92 -17.24
C ASN A 33 -11.26 12.07 -15.78
N ASN A 34 -10.67 13.00 -15.03
CA ASN A 34 -11.09 13.27 -13.66
C ASN A 34 -12.50 13.89 -13.56
N SER A 35 -13.04 14.39 -14.66
CA SER A 35 -14.40 14.97 -14.68
C SER A 35 -15.51 13.92 -14.89
N GLN A 36 -15.17 12.71 -15.32
CA GLN A 36 -16.15 11.64 -15.59
C GLN A 36 -16.04 10.48 -14.60
N ASP A 37 -14.94 9.72 -14.66
CA ASP A 37 -14.59 8.69 -13.69
C ASP A 37 -13.16 8.97 -13.23
N GLY A 38 -13.00 9.31 -11.96
CA GLY A 38 -11.68 9.68 -11.41
C GLY A 38 -10.63 8.61 -11.70
N TRP A 39 -9.44 9.03 -12.07
CA TRP A 39 -8.33 8.11 -12.30
C TRP A 39 -8.07 7.26 -11.07
N SER A 40 -7.92 5.97 -11.29
CA SER A 40 -7.47 5.06 -10.26
C SER A 40 -5.98 5.30 -9.95
N PHE A 41 -5.54 4.78 -8.82
CA PHE A 41 -4.13 4.83 -8.45
C PHE A 41 -3.21 4.21 -9.52
N TYR A 42 -3.67 3.16 -10.21
CA TYR A 42 -2.93 2.51 -11.28
C TYR A 42 -2.81 3.39 -12.53
N ASP A 43 -3.81 4.17 -12.84
CA ASP A 43 -3.78 5.07 -14.00
C ASP A 43 -2.72 6.16 -13.80
N TYR A 44 -2.68 6.77 -12.61
CA TYR A 44 -1.62 7.71 -12.25
C TYR A 44 -0.23 7.06 -12.26
N LEU A 45 -0.10 5.87 -11.63
CA LEU A 45 1.17 5.16 -11.58
C LEU A 45 1.69 4.84 -12.99
N HIS A 46 0.82 4.31 -13.86
CA HIS A 46 1.16 4.00 -15.25
C HIS A 46 1.58 5.26 -16.01
N SER A 47 0.78 6.34 -15.93
CA SER A 47 1.07 7.60 -16.62
C SER A 47 2.39 8.21 -16.20
N PHE A 48 2.66 8.28 -14.89
CA PHE A 48 3.88 8.92 -14.39
C PHE A 48 5.12 8.01 -14.40
N SER A 49 4.98 6.71 -14.58
CA SER A 49 6.10 5.77 -14.77
C SER A 49 6.71 5.84 -16.17
N HIS A 50 6.09 6.58 -17.09
CA HIS A 50 6.59 6.69 -18.45
C HIS A 50 7.84 7.60 -18.52
N SER A 51 8.85 7.19 -19.29
CA SER A 51 10.16 7.88 -19.35
C SER A 51 10.11 9.34 -19.81
N SER A 52 9.05 9.76 -20.48
CA SER A 52 8.84 11.16 -20.88
C SER A 52 8.44 12.08 -19.72
N ARG A 53 8.15 11.54 -18.55
CA ARG A 53 7.73 12.34 -17.38
C ARG A 53 8.91 12.77 -16.52
N PRO A 54 8.91 14.00 -15.99
CA PRO A 54 10.06 14.53 -15.23
C PRO A 54 10.44 13.71 -14.00
N ASN A 55 9.48 13.00 -13.41
CA ASN A 55 9.65 12.25 -12.15
C ASN A 55 9.47 10.74 -12.30
N TYR A 56 9.59 10.22 -13.51
CA TYR A 56 9.26 8.81 -13.83
C TYR A 56 10.04 7.79 -13.00
N LEU A 57 11.28 8.07 -12.63
CA LEU A 57 12.11 7.17 -11.83
C LEU A 57 11.52 6.90 -10.45
N GLU A 58 10.90 7.90 -9.82
CA GLU A 58 10.25 7.72 -8.52
C GLU A 58 9.02 6.81 -8.63
N TYR A 59 8.23 6.95 -9.70
CA TYR A 59 7.07 6.09 -9.96
C TYR A 59 7.49 4.68 -10.38
N ARG A 60 8.57 4.51 -11.13
CA ARG A 60 9.12 3.19 -11.43
C ARG A 60 9.61 2.45 -10.20
N LYS A 61 10.16 3.15 -9.19
CA LYS A 61 10.46 2.51 -7.89
C LYS A 61 9.21 1.92 -7.24
N ILE A 62 8.07 2.61 -7.35
CA ILE A 62 6.79 2.08 -6.83
C ILE A 62 6.39 0.81 -7.60
N THR A 63 6.45 0.83 -8.93
CA THR A 63 6.13 -0.34 -9.77
C THR A 63 7.00 -1.52 -9.39
N THR A 64 8.32 -1.35 -9.36
CA THR A 64 9.27 -2.39 -8.96
C THR A 64 8.97 -2.92 -7.56
N PHE A 65 8.65 -2.05 -6.62
CA PHE A 65 8.32 -2.42 -5.25
C PHE A 65 7.00 -3.22 -5.16
N LEU A 66 6.00 -2.86 -5.96
CA LEU A 66 4.74 -3.61 -6.05
C LEU A 66 4.95 -5.01 -6.61
N ASP A 67 5.76 -5.13 -7.66
CA ASP A 67 6.07 -6.40 -8.30
C ASP A 67 6.87 -7.33 -7.37
N GLU A 68 7.83 -6.78 -6.62
CA GLU A 68 8.68 -7.53 -5.70
C GLU A 68 7.91 -8.03 -4.46
N TYR A 69 7.09 -7.15 -3.88
CA TYR A 69 6.45 -7.45 -2.57
C TYR A 69 4.96 -7.77 -2.68
N GLN A 70 4.36 -7.68 -3.86
CA GLN A 70 2.95 -8.01 -4.10
C GLN A 70 2.00 -7.30 -3.12
N LEU A 71 2.29 -6.05 -2.78
CA LEU A 71 1.50 -5.22 -1.88
C LEU A 71 0.39 -4.49 -2.64
N SER A 72 -0.61 -4.00 -1.91
CA SER A 72 -1.54 -3.04 -2.50
C SER A 72 -0.83 -1.71 -2.76
N THR A 73 -1.23 -1.00 -3.80
CA THR A 73 -0.65 0.29 -4.19
C THR A 73 -0.64 1.28 -3.03
N THR A 74 -1.72 1.33 -2.26
CA THR A 74 -1.83 2.20 -1.08
C THR A 74 -0.79 1.88 -0.01
N VAL A 75 -0.55 0.60 0.30
CA VAL A 75 0.46 0.20 1.29
C VAL A 75 1.86 0.49 0.76
N ALA A 76 2.12 0.18 -0.51
CA ALA A 76 3.41 0.42 -1.14
C ALA A 76 3.79 1.92 -1.11
N THR A 77 2.89 2.80 -1.55
CA THR A 77 3.15 4.25 -1.51
C THR A 77 3.33 4.80 -0.11
N TRP A 78 2.61 4.28 0.84
CA TRP A 78 2.75 4.62 2.25
C TRP A 78 4.13 4.28 2.79
N LEU A 79 4.57 3.06 2.56
CA LEU A 79 5.90 2.61 2.98
C LEU A 79 7.00 3.43 2.32
N LEU A 80 6.88 3.67 1.02
CA LEU A 80 7.85 4.42 0.24
C LEU A 80 7.87 5.92 0.59
N SER A 81 6.71 6.51 0.95
CA SER A 81 6.64 7.90 1.41
C SER A 81 7.21 8.10 2.82
N GLY A 82 7.37 7.02 3.59
CA GLY A 82 7.80 7.07 4.99
C GLY A 82 6.80 7.77 5.91
N ASN A 83 5.61 8.09 5.43
CA ASN A 83 4.59 8.81 6.19
C ASN A 83 3.32 7.98 6.36
N VAL A 84 3.01 7.64 7.60
CA VAL A 84 1.89 6.76 7.98
C VAL A 84 0.56 7.50 8.06
N LYS A 85 0.55 8.82 8.11
CA LYS A 85 -0.68 9.61 8.23
C LYS A 85 -1.23 10.05 6.88
N ASP A 86 -0.30 10.43 6.01
CA ASP A 86 -0.63 10.89 4.67
C ASP A 86 0.50 10.45 3.73
N PHE A 87 0.18 9.66 2.72
CA PHE A 87 1.18 9.26 1.72
C PHE A 87 1.41 10.34 0.65
N GLY A 88 0.84 11.54 0.85
CA GLY A 88 0.91 12.60 -0.14
C GLY A 88 0.08 12.26 -1.38
N LYS A 89 -1.20 11.90 -1.20
CA LYS A 89 -2.10 11.57 -2.32
C LYS A 89 -2.08 12.64 -3.40
N SER A 90 -2.16 13.90 -3.01
CA SER A 90 -2.11 15.03 -3.94
C SER A 90 -0.79 15.07 -4.71
N ASP A 91 0.36 14.87 -4.04
CA ASP A 91 1.66 14.83 -4.71
C ASP A 91 1.75 13.65 -5.68
N PHE A 92 1.19 12.51 -5.30
CA PHE A 92 1.14 11.33 -6.17
C PHE A 92 0.31 11.59 -7.43
N GLU A 93 -0.89 12.12 -7.28
CA GLU A 93 -1.82 12.42 -8.38
C GLU A 93 -1.30 13.54 -9.30
N ASN A 94 -0.42 14.40 -8.80
CA ASN A 94 0.19 15.50 -9.55
C ASN A 94 1.62 15.20 -10.09
N GLY A 95 2.08 13.95 -10.03
CA GLY A 95 3.40 13.58 -10.54
C GLY A 95 4.57 14.06 -9.67
N LYS A 96 4.31 14.50 -8.43
CA LYS A 96 5.31 15.07 -7.50
C LYS A 96 5.78 14.11 -6.42
N PHE A 97 5.28 12.86 -6.43
CA PHE A 97 5.64 11.87 -5.43
C PHE A 97 7.14 11.64 -5.36
N ARG A 98 7.67 11.48 -4.14
CA ARG A 98 9.07 11.16 -3.86
C ARG A 98 9.19 10.00 -2.90
N VAL A 99 10.04 9.06 -3.21
CA VAL A 99 10.42 7.97 -2.32
C VAL A 99 11.36 8.53 -1.24
N LYS A 100 10.90 8.54 0.01
CA LYS A 100 11.67 9.07 1.14
C LYS A 100 12.55 8.01 1.82
N SER A 101 12.11 6.76 1.83
CA SER A 101 12.81 5.68 2.52
C SER A 101 12.63 4.33 1.84
N LEU A 102 13.41 4.09 0.79
CA LEU A 102 13.40 2.81 0.09
C LEU A 102 13.84 1.65 1.00
N ALA A 103 14.90 1.84 1.79
CA ALA A 103 15.41 0.82 2.70
C ALA A 103 14.38 0.39 3.75
N TYR A 104 13.68 1.37 4.35
CA TYR A 104 12.58 1.06 5.27
C TYR A 104 11.45 0.31 4.58
N ALA A 105 11.04 0.76 3.39
CA ALA A 105 9.98 0.10 2.63
C ALA A 105 10.34 -1.34 2.28
N GLN A 106 11.57 -1.59 1.82
CA GLN A 106 12.08 -2.94 1.51
C GLN A 106 12.10 -3.84 2.75
N GLN A 107 12.53 -3.32 3.90
CA GLN A 107 12.46 -4.06 5.15
C GLN A 107 11.03 -4.45 5.52
N GLN A 108 10.07 -3.52 5.38
CA GLN A 108 8.66 -3.81 5.62
C GLN A 108 8.09 -4.82 4.61
N GLY A 109 8.43 -4.67 3.33
CA GLY A 109 8.05 -5.62 2.27
C GLY A 109 8.52 -7.05 2.58
N ALA A 110 9.76 -7.20 3.05
CA ALA A 110 10.30 -8.50 3.47
C ALA A 110 9.51 -9.12 4.64
N TYR A 111 9.02 -8.31 5.59
CA TYR A 111 8.15 -8.81 6.66
C TYR A 111 6.79 -9.28 6.11
N PHE A 112 6.20 -8.55 5.18
CA PHE A 112 4.96 -8.97 4.53
C PHE A 112 5.16 -10.28 3.72
N ASN A 113 6.28 -10.42 3.02
CA ASN A 113 6.61 -11.68 2.34
C ASN A 113 6.69 -12.83 3.33
N LYS A 114 7.37 -12.64 4.47
CA LYS A 114 7.46 -13.66 5.51
C LYS A 114 6.09 -14.02 6.10
N ILE A 115 5.22 -13.04 6.35
CA ILE A 115 3.86 -13.29 6.82
C ILE A 115 3.09 -14.16 5.83
N ARG A 116 3.23 -13.93 4.52
CA ARG A 116 2.57 -14.73 3.49
C ARG A 116 3.05 -16.18 3.42
N THR A 117 4.29 -16.48 3.82
CA THR A 117 4.79 -17.87 3.79
C THR A 117 4.06 -18.80 4.75
N PHE A 118 3.51 -18.30 5.84
CA PHE A 118 2.77 -19.11 6.81
C PHE A 118 1.27 -18.85 6.81
N ASN A 119 0.78 -17.84 6.11
CA ASN A 119 -0.64 -17.67 5.82
C ASN A 119 -0.89 -16.81 4.58
N ASP A 120 -1.16 -17.45 3.46
CA ASP A 120 -1.55 -16.83 2.19
C ASP A 120 -2.91 -16.11 2.27
N LYS A 121 -3.76 -16.52 3.22
CA LYS A 121 -5.07 -15.91 3.51
C LYS A 121 -4.99 -14.68 4.41
N LEU A 122 -3.85 -14.46 5.09
CA LEU A 122 -3.64 -13.18 5.76
C LEU A 122 -3.69 -12.09 4.70
N PRO A 123 -4.71 -11.24 4.74
CA PRO A 123 -4.93 -10.34 3.65
C PRO A 123 -3.77 -9.38 3.52
N ASN A 124 -3.20 -9.32 2.35
CA ASN A 124 -2.34 -8.23 1.89
C ASN A 124 -3.19 -6.95 1.74
N LYS A 125 -4.24 -6.85 2.54
CA LYS A 125 -5.20 -5.76 2.48
C LYS A 125 -4.62 -4.53 3.13
N VAL A 126 -4.96 -3.41 2.58
CA VAL A 126 -4.61 -2.08 3.08
C VAL A 126 -4.76 -2.00 4.61
N LYS A 127 -5.87 -2.46 5.13
CA LYS A 127 -6.20 -2.39 6.56
C LYS A 127 -5.25 -3.19 7.45
N PHE A 128 -4.87 -4.41 7.04
CA PHE A 128 -3.87 -5.19 7.77
C PHE A 128 -2.49 -4.55 7.70
N GLY A 129 -2.06 -4.11 6.52
CA GLY A 129 -0.78 -3.42 6.34
C GLY A 129 -0.67 -2.18 7.22
N LEU A 130 -1.73 -1.37 7.24
CA LEU A 130 -1.83 -0.20 8.09
C LEU A 130 -1.76 -0.55 9.60
N ALA A 131 -2.47 -1.61 10.01
CA ALA A 131 -2.45 -2.09 11.40
C ALA A 131 -1.05 -2.58 11.80
N PHE A 132 -0.38 -3.34 10.93
CA PHE A 132 0.97 -3.85 11.19
C PHE A 132 2.00 -2.72 11.34
N VAL A 133 1.96 -1.72 10.45
CA VAL A 133 2.86 -0.55 10.55
C VAL A 133 2.53 0.30 11.77
N LYS A 134 1.23 0.46 12.13
CA LYS A 134 0.82 1.17 13.33
C LYS A 134 1.29 0.46 14.60
N ALA A 135 1.18 -0.88 14.64
CA ALA A 135 1.62 -1.67 15.79
C ALA A 135 3.09 -1.46 16.14
N GLN A 136 3.95 -1.26 15.15
CA GLN A 136 5.38 -1.03 15.35
C GLN A 136 5.70 0.26 16.13
N LYS A 137 4.75 1.18 16.24
CA LYS A 137 4.88 2.42 16.99
C LYS A 137 4.37 2.31 18.43
N LEU A 138 3.77 1.18 18.79
CA LEU A 138 3.23 0.96 20.11
C LEU A 138 4.34 0.56 21.11
N LYS A 139 4.13 0.93 22.36
CA LYS A 139 5.00 0.59 23.47
C LYS A 139 4.27 -0.33 24.45
N ALA A 140 5.01 -1.20 25.09
CA ALA A 140 4.53 -1.97 26.22
C ALA A 140 4.54 -1.13 27.52
N ARG A 141 3.93 -1.63 28.57
CA ARG A 141 3.91 -0.98 29.90
C ARG A 141 5.29 -0.75 30.50
N ASP A 142 6.26 -1.58 30.16
CA ASP A 142 7.66 -1.43 30.58
C ASP A 142 8.49 -0.50 29.69
N GLY A 143 7.84 0.18 28.73
CA GLY A 143 8.49 1.07 27.78
C GLY A 143 9.15 0.37 26.59
N SER A 144 9.19 -0.97 26.56
CA SER A 144 9.73 -1.71 25.42
C SER A 144 8.87 -1.47 24.16
N ILE A 145 9.54 -1.37 23.02
CA ILE A 145 8.87 -1.19 21.72
C ILE A 145 8.37 -2.54 21.18
N PHE A 146 7.37 -2.47 20.30
CA PHE A 146 6.87 -3.62 19.57
C PHE A 146 8.01 -4.36 18.82
N SER A 147 8.17 -5.64 19.10
CA SER A 147 9.21 -6.47 18.50
C SER A 147 8.67 -7.21 17.27
N ILE A 148 9.16 -6.86 16.09
CA ILE A 148 8.76 -7.51 14.84
C ILE A 148 9.11 -9.01 14.84
N PRO A 149 10.31 -9.45 15.26
CA PRO A 149 10.63 -10.87 15.35
C PRO A 149 9.65 -11.63 16.25
N THR A 150 9.32 -11.07 17.41
CA THR A 150 8.32 -11.67 18.31
C THR A 150 6.95 -11.74 17.65
N CYS A 151 6.54 -10.67 16.97
CA CYS A 151 5.27 -10.63 16.24
C CYS A 151 5.18 -11.71 15.17
N LEU A 152 6.21 -11.84 14.35
CA LEU A 152 6.26 -12.85 13.29
C LEU A 152 6.21 -14.27 13.85
N ALA A 153 6.95 -14.55 14.93
CA ALA A 153 6.91 -15.85 15.60
C ALA A 153 5.52 -16.17 16.21
N GLN A 154 4.83 -15.17 16.74
CA GLN A 154 3.47 -15.32 17.26
C GLN A 154 2.45 -15.50 16.12
N LEU A 155 2.58 -14.73 15.04
CA LEU A 155 1.72 -14.89 13.85
C LEU A 155 1.88 -16.29 13.25
N GLU A 156 3.09 -16.77 13.06
CA GLU A 156 3.37 -18.11 12.54
C GLU A 156 2.64 -19.21 13.33
N LYS A 157 2.62 -19.08 14.66
CA LYS A 157 2.02 -20.09 15.55
C LYS A 157 0.51 -19.94 15.75
N TYR A 158 0.00 -18.71 15.76
CA TYR A 158 -1.32 -18.44 16.32
C TYR A 158 -2.24 -17.61 15.39
N HIS A 159 -1.82 -17.30 14.15
CA HIS A 159 -2.63 -16.50 13.24
C HIS A 159 -4.04 -17.06 13.03
N ASN A 160 -4.19 -18.38 12.88
CA ASN A 160 -5.50 -19.04 12.67
C ASN A 160 -6.48 -18.78 13.82
N ARG A 161 -5.99 -18.47 15.01
CA ARG A 161 -6.81 -18.17 16.18
C ARG A 161 -7.38 -16.75 16.14
N TYR A 162 -6.62 -15.80 15.64
CA TYR A 162 -6.90 -14.37 15.76
C TYR A 162 -7.34 -13.72 14.45
N PHE A 163 -6.90 -14.24 13.31
CA PHE A 163 -7.21 -13.65 12.02
C PHE A 163 -8.29 -14.43 11.26
N LYS A 164 -9.48 -14.50 11.84
CA LYS A 164 -10.69 -14.99 11.15
C LYS A 164 -11.41 -13.90 10.37
N LEU A 165 -10.94 -12.65 10.48
CA LEU A 165 -11.59 -11.47 9.93
C LEU A 165 -11.24 -11.32 8.44
N THR A 166 -12.22 -11.53 7.58
CA THR A 166 -12.08 -11.30 6.14
C THR A 166 -12.45 -9.88 5.72
N GLY A 167 -13.12 -9.10 6.56
CA GLY A 167 -13.70 -7.80 6.23
C GLY A 167 -13.55 -6.70 7.30
N GLY A 168 -12.71 -6.89 8.30
CA GLY A 168 -12.58 -5.99 9.44
C GLY A 168 -12.09 -4.57 9.13
N THR A 169 -12.22 -3.68 10.12
CA THR A 169 -11.63 -2.34 10.13
C THR A 169 -10.13 -2.40 10.41
N LYS A 170 -9.42 -1.31 10.20
CA LYS A 170 -7.99 -1.21 10.57
C LYS A 170 -7.79 -1.40 12.08
N GLU A 171 -8.71 -0.92 12.88
CA GLU A 171 -8.71 -1.02 14.33
C GLU A 171 -8.89 -2.47 14.79
N GLU A 172 -9.83 -3.20 14.20
CA GLU A 172 -10.04 -4.63 14.48
C GLU A 172 -8.82 -5.48 14.09
N PHE A 173 -8.19 -5.18 12.95
CA PHE A 173 -6.93 -5.83 12.58
C PHE A 173 -5.80 -5.51 13.56
N LEU A 174 -5.71 -4.29 14.06
CA LEU A 174 -4.73 -3.90 15.06
C LEU A 174 -4.97 -4.63 16.39
N GLU A 175 -6.21 -4.72 16.84
CA GLU A 175 -6.59 -5.47 18.04
C GLU A 175 -6.28 -6.96 17.92
N ALA A 176 -6.63 -7.58 16.80
CA ALA A 176 -6.30 -8.96 16.50
C ALA A 176 -4.79 -9.21 16.50
N LEU A 177 -4.02 -8.28 15.91
CA LEU A 177 -2.56 -8.34 15.88
C LEU A 177 -1.96 -8.25 17.28
N MET A 178 -2.45 -7.32 18.10
CA MET A 178 -2.00 -7.18 19.49
C MET A 178 -2.39 -8.38 20.35
N ALA A 179 -3.61 -8.91 20.16
CA ALA A 179 -4.05 -10.12 20.86
C ALA A 179 -3.16 -11.32 20.50
N CYS A 180 -2.82 -11.48 19.21
CA CYS A 180 -1.91 -12.51 18.75
C CYS A 180 -0.48 -12.30 19.31
N TYR A 181 0.03 -11.09 19.25
CA TYR A 181 1.35 -10.74 19.79
C TYR A 181 1.47 -11.04 21.28
N ASN A 182 0.46 -10.65 22.06
CA ASN A 182 0.46 -10.80 23.53
C ASN A 182 0.17 -12.23 24.00
N TYR A 183 -0.33 -13.10 23.12
CA TYR A 183 -0.75 -14.44 23.49
C TYR A 183 0.42 -15.25 24.04
N ARG A 184 0.27 -15.72 25.29
CA ARG A 184 1.29 -16.46 26.03
C ARG A 184 2.65 -15.74 26.21
N LEU A 185 2.73 -14.46 25.87
CA LEU A 185 3.95 -13.68 26.08
C LEU A 185 4.12 -13.39 27.58
N ARG A 186 5.26 -13.76 28.13
CA ARG A 186 5.63 -13.48 29.52
C ARG A 186 6.95 -12.68 29.53
N PRO A 187 7.11 -11.77 30.48
CA PRO A 187 6.15 -11.29 31.48
C PRO A 187 5.06 -10.37 30.90
N LYS A 188 3.89 -10.29 31.55
CA LYS A 188 2.75 -9.47 31.10
C LYS A 188 3.07 -7.98 30.91
N LYS A 189 4.09 -7.45 31.60
CA LYS A 189 4.55 -6.05 31.40
C LYS A 189 5.06 -5.76 29.99
N LYS A 190 5.43 -6.78 29.20
CA LYS A 190 5.81 -6.66 27.79
C LYS A 190 4.62 -6.68 26.83
N HIS A 191 3.39 -6.79 27.34
CA HIS A 191 2.21 -6.75 26.52
C HIS A 191 2.00 -5.36 25.92
N ILE A 192 1.83 -5.30 24.62
CA ILE A 192 1.48 -4.08 23.88
C ILE A 192 -0.01 -3.79 24.06
N SER A 193 -0.37 -2.55 24.30
CA SER A 193 -1.75 -2.08 24.42
C SER A 193 -2.01 -0.95 23.46
N ASN A 194 -3.25 -0.91 22.92
CA ASN A 194 -3.71 0.21 22.09
C ASN A 194 -4.11 1.44 22.94
N LYS A 195 -4.14 1.30 24.27
CA LYS A 195 -4.30 2.48 25.10
C LYS A 195 -3.04 3.33 24.94
N ILE A 196 -3.14 4.38 24.16
CA ILE A 196 -2.23 5.50 24.21
C ILE A 196 -2.28 5.93 25.68
N LEU A 197 -1.17 5.83 26.36
CA LEU A 197 -1.02 6.47 27.67
C LEU A 197 -1.10 7.97 27.35
N ASP A 198 -2.26 8.57 27.69
CA ASP A 198 -2.44 10.00 27.73
C ASP A 198 -1.42 10.63 28.66
#